data_7ed9e8ca2073ec5d95040ea7ede8731a
#
_entry.id   7ed9e8ca2073ec5d95040ea7ede8731a
#
_cell.length_a   1.000
_cell.length_b   1.000
_cell.length_c   1.000
_cell.angle_alpha   90.00
_cell.angle_beta   90.00
_cell.angle_gamma   90.00
#
_symmetry.space_group_name_H-M   'P 1'
#
loop_
_entity.id
_entity.type
_entity.pdbx_description
1 polymer ?
#
loop_
_entity_poly.entity_id
_entity_poly.type
_entity_poly.pdbx_seq_one_letter_code
_entity_poly.pdbx_strand_id
1 'polypeptide(L)'
;MAIREHTIYDCIMRNALNLSGETALVSGDLRLTFSEIPIHVNCLARGLLNTGFEKGDRIAVLLNNCAEYALLLAACTRIGVVAVCLNTRTSAGEMRMVLESTKPKALLFQTSFEQQAEELRDLFPHRQFYCIDEASILSTSFDQLLDENPAPLTEPQPGVDEGWLIIPTAAVDGVPKGALLSQRNVLASAAVHLHHFGRDSIKGHLLALPIFHVMGLTSAWATFIGGGKNVVLKQFDDKEAVRLIDAEQLTYFGSFPPILERVLDSAKETGSVLKSLQVVYGLEGPQNIKRLQEETNAVFWTGFGQAETTAFVTASPASERLGASGQSTLINSVAIVNELDEQVPTGEEGEIVVRGENIFLEYWNMPEATAYAQRNSWHHTGDIGRLDDDGFLWY
;
A
#
# COMPACT_ATOMS: atom_id res chain seq x y z
N MET A 1 5.56 -23.82 -9.08
CA MET A 1 4.47 -23.23 -8.25
C MET A 1 3.65 -24.37 -7.69
N ALA A 2 3.36 -24.34 -6.39
CA ALA A 2 2.54 -25.37 -5.77
C ALA A 2 1.07 -25.20 -6.15
N ILE A 3 0.31 -26.29 -6.22
CA ILE A 3 -1.11 -26.29 -6.65
C ILE A 3 -2.02 -25.39 -5.79
N ARG A 4 -1.56 -24.98 -4.61
CA ARG A 4 -2.30 -24.14 -3.66
C ARG A 4 -1.87 -22.67 -3.67
N GLU A 5 -0.90 -22.31 -4.50
CA GLU A 5 -0.42 -20.93 -4.60
C GLU A 5 -1.25 -20.16 -5.63
N HIS A 6 -1.63 -18.95 -5.26
CA HIS A 6 -2.31 -17.98 -6.10
C HIS A 6 -1.65 -16.62 -5.89
N THR A 7 -0.96 -16.13 -6.90
CA THR A 7 -0.13 -14.92 -6.83
C THR A 7 -0.93 -13.67 -7.21
N ILE A 8 -0.34 -12.51 -6.99
CA ILE A 8 -0.90 -11.24 -7.49
C ILE A 8 -0.94 -11.24 -9.02
N TYR A 9 0.08 -11.82 -9.69
CA TYR A 9 0.05 -11.92 -11.14
C TYR A 9 -1.09 -12.83 -11.65
N ASP A 10 -1.46 -13.88 -10.91
CA ASP A 10 -2.66 -14.67 -11.23
C ASP A 10 -3.95 -13.85 -11.10
N CYS A 11 -4.02 -12.95 -10.10
CA CYS A 11 -5.13 -11.99 -9.99
C CYS A 11 -5.17 -11.03 -11.20
N ILE A 12 -4.01 -10.55 -11.68
CA ILE A 12 -3.90 -9.72 -12.87
C ILE A 12 -4.46 -10.46 -14.09
N MET A 13 -4.03 -11.68 -14.32
CA MET A 13 -4.46 -12.50 -15.46
C MET A 13 -5.95 -12.86 -15.36
N ARG A 14 -6.46 -13.20 -14.18
CA ARG A 14 -7.89 -13.45 -13.94
C ARG A 14 -8.74 -12.23 -14.29
N ASN A 15 -8.33 -11.04 -13.82
CA ASN A 15 -9.08 -9.81 -14.08
C ASN A 15 -9.00 -9.40 -15.56
N ALA A 16 -7.85 -9.58 -16.21
CA ALA A 16 -7.69 -9.34 -17.64
C ALA A 16 -8.63 -10.22 -18.48
N LEU A 17 -8.87 -11.47 -18.05
CA LEU A 17 -9.79 -12.38 -18.71
C LEU A 17 -11.25 -12.01 -18.44
N ASN A 18 -11.62 -11.74 -17.18
CA ASN A 18 -13.00 -11.63 -16.75
C ASN A 18 -13.59 -10.21 -16.92
N LEU A 19 -12.73 -9.18 -16.95
CA LEU A 19 -13.09 -7.77 -16.95
C LEU A 19 -12.36 -7.00 -18.06
N SER A 20 -12.08 -7.67 -19.18
CA SER A 20 -11.16 -7.22 -20.22
C SER A 20 -11.37 -5.77 -20.70
N GLY A 21 -12.61 -5.35 -20.87
CA GLY A 21 -13.01 -4.01 -21.33
C GLY A 21 -13.20 -2.98 -20.22
N GLU A 22 -13.18 -3.41 -18.95
CA GLU A 22 -13.38 -2.51 -17.82
C GLU A 22 -12.09 -1.73 -17.51
N THR A 23 -12.23 -0.48 -17.09
CA THR A 23 -11.09 0.35 -16.67
C THR A 23 -10.54 -0.14 -15.34
N ALA A 24 -9.23 -0.39 -15.28
CA ALA A 24 -8.51 -0.82 -14.09
C ALA A 24 -7.75 0.33 -13.40
N LEU A 25 -7.15 1.22 -14.20
CA LEU A 25 -6.26 2.29 -13.72
C LEU A 25 -6.47 3.57 -14.53
N VAL A 26 -6.58 4.70 -13.82
CA VAL A 26 -6.61 6.04 -14.40
C VAL A 26 -5.53 6.89 -13.73
N SER A 27 -4.70 7.57 -14.51
CA SER A 27 -3.63 8.46 -14.01
C SER A 27 -3.48 9.66 -14.98
N GLY A 28 -4.09 10.77 -14.65
CA GLY A 28 -4.21 11.91 -15.58
C GLY A 28 -4.99 11.49 -16.83
N ASP A 29 -4.37 11.66 -18.01
CA ASP A 29 -4.97 11.28 -19.30
C ASP A 29 -4.82 9.78 -19.62
N LEU A 30 -3.94 9.08 -18.93
CA LEU A 30 -3.75 7.64 -19.11
C LEU A 30 -4.93 6.87 -18.51
N ARG A 31 -5.52 5.99 -19.32
CA ARG A 31 -6.59 5.08 -18.91
C ARG A 31 -6.29 3.68 -19.41
N LEU A 32 -6.09 2.75 -18.50
CA LEU A 32 -5.81 1.35 -18.82
C LEU A 32 -6.98 0.46 -18.42
N THR A 33 -7.37 -0.43 -19.32
CA THR A 33 -8.30 -1.52 -19.05
C THR A 33 -7.62 -2.68 -18.34
N PHE A 34 -8.40 -3.59 -17.75
CA PHE A 34 -7.84 -4.81 -17.15
C PHE A 34 -7.06 -5.67 -18.15
N SER A 35 -7.46 -5.69 -19.43
CA SER A 35 -6.73 -6.45 -20.47
C SER A 35 -5.38 -5.81 -20.87
N GLU A 36 -5.21 -4.51 -20.67
CA GLU A 36 -3.96 -3.82 -20.97
C GLU A 36 -2.94 -3.92 -19.83
N ILE A 37 -3.38 -4.09 -18.57
CA ILE A 37 -2.46 -4.20 -17.44
C ILE A 37 -1.39 -5.29 -17.63
N PRO A 38 -1.70 -6.56 -17.98
CA PRO A 38 -0.66 -7.58 -18.15
C PRO A 38 0.29 -7.28 -19.32
N ILE A 39 -0.13 -6.52 -20.33
CA ILE A 39 0.73 -6.06 -21.43
C ILE A 39 1.87 -5.21 -20.85
N HIS A 40 1.52 -4.14 -20.12
CA HIS A 40 2.50 -3.25 -19.49
C HIS A 40 3.36 -3.98 -18.45
N VAL A 41 2.76 -4.84 -17.64
CA VAL A 41 3.47 -5.65 -16.63
C VAL A 41 4.50 -6.57 -17.28
N ASN A 42 4.16 -7.24 -18.37
CA ASN A 42 5.09 -8.15 -19.06
C ASN A 42 6.23 -7.39 -19.75
N CYS A 43 5.94 -6.26 -20.40
CA CYS A 43 6.96 -5.39 -20.99
C CYS A 43 7.95 -4.90 -19.93
N LEU A 44 7.47 -4.42 -18.79
CA LEU A 44 8.33 -3.92 -17.72
C LEU A 44 9.09 -5.06 -17.01
N ALA A 45 8.45 -6.18 -16.73
CA ALA A 45 9.10 -7.35 -16.15
C ALA A 45 10.24 -7.88 -17.02
N ARG A 46 10.02 -7.99 -18.33
CA ARG A 46 11.03 -8.40 -19.30
C ARG A 46 12.16 -7.39 -19.42
N GLY A 47 11.85 -6.11 -19.46
CA GLY A 47 12.85 -5.03 -19.50
C GLY A 47 13.74 -5.03 -18.24
N LEU A 48 13.18 -5.27 -17.05
CA LEU A 48 13.97 -5.45 -15.84
C LEU A 48 14.93 -6.65 -15.96
N LEU A 49 14.45 -7.81 -16.45
CA LEU A 49 15.32 -8.97 -16.70
C LEU A 49 16.43 -8.66 -17.72
N ASN A 50 16.11 -7.96 -18.79
CA ASN A 50 17.08 -7.55 -19.83
C ASN A 50 18.16 -6.59 -19.30
N THR A 51 17.84 -5.79 -18.28
CA THR A 51 18.80 -4.91 -17.58
C THR A 51 19.57 -5.62 -16.47
N GLY A 52 19.40 -6.96 -16.35
CA GLY A 52 20.16 -7.81 -15.45
C GLY A 52 19.56 -7.96 -14.04
N PHE A 53 18.30 -7.58 -13.83
CA PHE A 53 17.62 -7.93 -12.58
C PHE A 53 17.36 -9.43 -12.52
N GLU A 54 17.54 -9.98 -11.34
CA GLU A 54 17.27 -11.36 -10.99
C GLU A 54 16.32 -11.42 -9.79
N LYS A 55 15.72 -12.59 -9.59
CA LYS A 55 14.91 -12.85 -8.39
C LYS A 55 15.69 -12.57 -7.11
N GLY A 56 15.06 -11.83 -6.19
CA GLY A 56 15.66 -11.40 -4.93
C GLY A 56 16.46 -10.09 -5.02
N ASP A 57 16.67 -9.53 -6.21
CA ASP A 57 17.21 -8.18 -6.33
C ASP A 57 16.23 -7.12 -5.84
N ARG A 58 16.73 -5.97 -5.44
CA ARG A 58 15.93 -4.84 -4.96
C ARG A 58 15.99 -3.70 -5.96
N ILE A 59 14.84 -3.03 -6.12
CA ILE A 59 14.70 -1.76 -6.82
C ILE A 59 14.12 -0.72 -5.86
N ALA A 60 14.82 0.39 -5.66
CA ALA A 60 14.30 1.49 -4.84
C ALA A 60 13.38 2.38 -5.67
N VAL A 61 12.30 2.86 -5.03
CA VAL A 61 11.26 3.65 -5.68
C VAL A 61 11.02 4.93 -4.90
N LEU A 62 11.30 6.08 -5.51
CA LEU A 62 11.10 7.43 -4.97
C LEU A 62 10.12 8.19 -5.86
N LEU A 63 8.84 7.85 -5.76
CA LEU A 63 7.78 8.36 -6.62
C LEU A 63 6.59 8.86 -5.79
N ASN A 64 5.90 9.87 -6.29
CA ASN A 64 4.51 10.11 -5.95
C ASN A 64 3.61 9.04 -6.58
N ASN A 65 2.32 9.05 -6.23
CA ASN A 65 1.35 8.17 -6.88
C ASN A 65 1.32 8.41 -8.39
N CYS A 66 1.55 7.35 -9.17
CA CYS A 66 1.49 7.37 -10.63
C CYS A 66 1.22 5.95 -11.16
N ALA A 67 0.91 5.84 -12.44
CA ALA A 67 0.67 4.56 -13.08
C ALA A 67 1.95 3.69 -13.11
N GLU A 68 3.09 4.31 -13.39
CA GLU A 68 4.41 3.65 -13.46
C GLU A 68 4.74 2.96 -12.12
N TYR A 69 4.38 3.58 -10.99
CA TYR A 69 4.59 2.97 -9.68
C TYR A 69 3.77 1.68 -9.54
N ALA A 70 2.47 1.73 -9.81
CA ALA A 70 1.59 0.57 -9.71
C ALA A 70 2.02 -0.57 -10.66
N LEU A 71 2.38 -0.23 -11.89
CA LEU A 71 2.85 -1.19 -12.90
C LEU A 71 4.20 -1.80 -12.54
N LEU A 72 5.13 -1.00 -11.96
CA LEU A 72 6.42 -1.52 -11.48
C LEU A 72 6.21 -2.54 -10.35
N LEU A 73 5.38 -2.22 -9.36
CA LEU A 73 5.08 -3.17 -8.28
C LEU A 73 4.48 -4.46 -8.83
N ALA A 74 3.58 -4.36 -9.82
CA ALA A 74 3.02 -5.53 -10.50
C ALA A 74 4.09 -6.34 -11.26
N ALA A 75 5.00 -5.68 -11.98
CA ALA A 75 6.10 -6.33 -12.66
C ALA A 75 7.06 -7.05 -11.68
N CYS A 76 7.35 -6.43 -10.53
CA CYS A 76 8.16 -7.04 -9.48
C CYS A 76 7.56 -8.36 -8.97
N THR A 77 6.22 -8.46 -8.85
CA THR A 77 5.59 -9.73 -8.44
C THR A 77 5.84 -10.85 -9.45
N ARG A 78 5.94 -10.51 -10.74
CA ARG A 78 6.08 -11.48 -11.81
C ARG A 78 7.47 -12.12 -11.87
N ILE A 79 8.51 -11.40 -11.46
CA ILE A 79 9.92 -11.82 -11.58
C ILE A 79 10.63 -11.98 -10.23
N GLY A 80 9.98 -11.69 -9.10
CA GLY A 80 10.55 -11.83 -7.76
C GLY A 80 11.57 -10.75 -7.40
N VAL A 81 11.49 -9.58 -8.02
CA VAL A 81 12.23 -8.39 -7.60
C VAL A 81 11.52 -7.76 -6.42
N VAL A 82 12.28 -7.26 -5.44
CA VAL A 82 11.75 -6.64 -4.23
C VAL A 82 11.78 -5.12 -4.39
N ALA A 83 10.62 -4.47 -4.32
CA ALA A 83 10.54 -3.02 -4.37
C ALA A 83 10.77 -2.40 -2.97
N VAL A 84 11.72 -1.47 -2.86
CA VAL A 84 11.96 -0.67 -1.66
C VAL A 84 11.21 0.64 -1.82
N CYS A 85 10.07 0.77 -1.13
CA CYS A 85 9.14 1.88 -1.26
C CYS A 85 9.59 3.06 -0.39
N LEU A 86 10.38 3.99 -0.94
CA LEU A 86 10.92 5.12 -0.18
C LEU A 86 9.81 6.13 0.16
N ASN A 87 9.81 6.61 1.39
CA ASN A 87 8.90 7.66 1.80
C ASN A 87 9.38 9.02 1.27
N THR A 88 8.62 9.61 0.35
CA THR A 88 8.94 10.88 -0.31
C THR A 88 8.98 12.09 0.63
N ARG A 89 8.55 11.92 1.89
CA ARG A 89 8.52 12.98 2.91
C ARG A 89 9.74 12.95 3.84
N THR A 90 10.59 11.93 3.74
CA THR A 90 11.82 11.81 4.54
C THR A 90 12.99 12.53 3.87
N SER A 91 14.00 12.86 4.66
CA SER A 91 15.23 13.44 4.16
C SER A 91 16.07 12.43 3.37
N ALA A 92 16.96 12.93 2.50
CA ALA A 92 17.93 12.07 1.80
C ALA A 92 18.82 11.27 2.77
N GLY A 93 19.14 11.83 3.95
CA GLY A 93 19.88 11.12 4.99
C GLY A 93 19.15 9.90 5.56
N GLU A 94 17.84 10.02 5.82
CA GLU A 94 17.01 8.88 6.26
C GLU A 94 16.84 7.85 5.15
N MET A 95 16.63 8.30 3.90
CA MET A 95 16.57 7.39 2.72
C MET A 95 17.89 6.64 2.55
N ARG A 96 19.04 7.29 2.76
CA ARG A 96 20.37 6.68 2.68
C ARG A 96 20.51 5.50 3.63
N MET A 97 20.06 5.62 4.88
CA MET A 97 20.09 4.50 5.83
C MET A 97 19.32 3.28 5.33
N VAL A 98 18.13 3.50 4.76
CA VAL A 98 17.32 2.43 4.15
C VAL A 98 18.03 1.81 2.95
N LEU A 99 18.62 2.64 2.07
CA LEU A 99 19.30 2.17 0.87
C LEU A 99 20.59 1.41 1.17
N GLU A 100 21.38 1.84 2.17
CA GLU A 100 22.59 1.14 2.63
C GLU A 100 22.25 -0.24 3.22
N SER A 101 21.12 -0.37 3.92
CA SER A 101 20.64 -1.63 4.46
C SER A 101 20.11 -2.56 3.36
N THR A 102 19.30 -2.03 2.43
CA THR A 102 18.61 -2.82 1.41
C THR A 102 19.44 -3.07 0.16
N LYS A 103 20.44 -2.24 -0.12
CA LYS A 103 21.38 -2.33 -1.27
C LYS A 103 20.65 -2.62 -2.59
N PRO A 104 19.72 -1.74 -3.02
CA PRO A 104 19.01 -1.96 -4.27
C PRO A 104 19.94 -1.80 -5.48
N LYS A 105 19.65 -2.53 -6.57
CA LYS A 105 20.40 -2.43 -7.83
C LYS A 105 20.14 -1.13 -8.58
N ALA A 106 18.95 -0.55 -8.41
CA ALA A 106 18.55 0.67 -9.10
C ALA A 106 17.68 1.55 -8.20
N LEU A 107 17.65 2.84 -8.53
CA LEU A 107 16.70 3.83 -8.05
C LEU A 107 15.83 4.30 -9.21
N LEU A 108 14.51 4.19 -9.05
CA LEU A 108 13.52 4.82 -9.89
C LEU A 108 12.96 6.05 -9.19
N PHE A 109 12.99 7.22 -9.84
CA PHE A 109 12.54 8.47 -9.22
C PHE A 109 11.82 9.38 -10.22
N GLN A 110 11.15 10.41 -9.70
CA GLN A 110 10.55 11.52 -10.47
C GLN A 110 11.45 12.76 -10.42
N THR A 111 11.38 13.59 -11.45
CA THR A 111 12.11 14.86 -11.52
C THR A 111 11.87 15.76 -10.29
N SER A 112 10.67 15.69 -9.70
CA SER A 112 10.37 16.43 -8.45
C SER A 112 11.25 16.02 -7.26
N PHE A 113 11.94 14.87 -7.32
CA PHE A 113 12.86 14.36 -6.31
C PHE A 113 14.32 14.31 -6.81
N GLU A 114 14.64 15.02 -7.88
CA GLU A 114 15.98 15.00 -8.49
C GLU A 114 17.08 15.42 -7.51
N GLN A 115 16.81 16.40 -6.64
CA GLN A 115 17.77 16.84 -5.62
C GLN A 115 18.07 15.73 -4.63
N GLN A 116 17.03 15.07 -4.06
CA GLN A 116 17.23 13.95 -3.13
C GLN A 116 17.91 12.76 -3.84
N ALA A 117 17.52 12.48 -5.08
CA ALA A 117 18.13 11.44 -5.88
C ALA A 117 19.62 11.72 -6.12
N GLU A 118 20.02 12.95 -6.42
CA GLU A 118 21.43 13.34 -6.59
C GLU A 118 22.24 13.17 -5.31
N GLU A 119 21.70 13.50 -4.14
CA GLU A 119 22.36 13.27 -2.85
C GLU A 119 22.58 11.79 -2.53
N LEU A 120 21.84 10.88 -3.20
CA LEU A 120 21.93 9.42 -3.03
C LEU A 120 22.73 8.73 -4.15
N ARG A 121 23.25 9.50 -5.11
CA ARG A 121 23.81 8.99 -6.35
C ARG A 121 25.01 8.10 -6.18
N ASP A 122 25.85 8.37 -5.18
CA ASP A 122 27.03 7.58 -4.85
C ASP A 122 26.72 6.12 -4.49
N LEU A 123 25.47 5.83 -4.11
CA LEU A 123 24.98 4.47 -3.84
C LEU A 123 24.66 3.68 -5.12
N PHE A 124 24.56 4.34 -6.27
CA PHE A 124 24.14 3.72 -7.53
C PHE A 124 25.10 4.02 -8.68
N PRO A 125 25.50 3.02 -9.50
CA PRO A 125 26.15 3.25 -10.77
C PRO A 125 25.22 4.01 -11.74
N HIS A 126 25.78 4.80 -12.66
CA HIS A 126 25.03 5.63 -13.61
C HIS A 126 23.89 4.94 -14.36
N ARG A 127 24.07 3.68 -14.74
CA ARG A 127 23.09 2.89 -15.52
C ARG A 127 21.93 2.34 -14.70
N GLN A 128 21.92 2.57 -13.39
CA GLN A 128 20.93 2.06 -12.47
C GLN A 128 20.09 3.19 -11.82
N PHE A 129 20.04 4.31 -12.51
CA PHE A 129 19.39 5.53 -12.04
C PHE A 129 18.37 5.98 -13.06
N TYR A 130 17.08 5.70 -12.84
CA TYR A 130 16.01 5.86 -13.83
C TYR A 130 15.06 6.97 -13.41
N CYS A 131 14.69 7.87 -14.35
CA CYS A 131 13.67 8.87 -14.17
C CYS A 131 12.42 8.52 -14.99
N ILE A 132 11.22 8.63 -14.40
CA ILE A 132 9.96 8.34 -15.09
C ILE A 132 9.47 9.52 -15.95
N ASP A 133 9.95 10.72 -15.65
CA ASP A 133 9.69 11.93 -16.43
C ASP A 133 10.74 12.06 -17.55
N GLU A 134 11.03 13.27 -17.99
CA GLU A 134 12.13 13.49 -18.95
C GLU A 134 13.49 13.12 -18.32
N ALA A 135 14.26 12.30 -19.05
CA ALA A 135 15.60 11.92 -18.61
C ALA A 135 16.49 13.16 -18.48
N SER A 136 17.11 13.32 -17.32
CA SER A 136 18.12 14.36 -17.08
C SER A 136 19.52 13.86 -17.49
N ILE A 137 20.52 14.77 -17.47
CA ILE A 137 21.94 14.41 -17.66
C ILE A 137 22.38 13.34 -16.63
N LEU A 138 21.64 13.23 -15.53
CA LEU A 138 21.95 12.43 -14.36
C LEU A 138 21.30 11.04 -14.38
N SER A 139 20.32 10.80 -15.26
CA SER A 139 19.50 9.60 -15.23
C SER A 139 19.28 9.01 -16.62
N THR A 140 18.91 7.75 -16.63
CA THR A 140 18.41 7.01 -17.77
C THR A 140 16.87 7.15 -17.81
N SER A 141 16.27 7.22 -19.02
CA SER A 141 14.80 7.20 -19.12
C SER A 141 14.24 5.87 -18.61
N PHE A 142 13.11 5.95 -17.92
CA PHE A 142 12.30 4.80 -17.53
C PHE A 142 11.94 3.90 -18.74
N ASP A 143 11.77 4.50 -19.93
CA ASP A 143 11.44 3.75 -21.15
C ASP A 143 12.47 2.66 -21.49
N GLN A 144 13.71 2.80 -21.01
CA GLN A 144 14.73 1.76 -21.18
C GLN A 144 14.48 0.51 -20.29
N LEU A 145 13.56 0.59 -19.34
CA LEU A 145 13.05 -0.55 -18.58
C LEU A 145 11.86 -1.23 -19.29
N LEU A 146 11.40 -0.73 -20.43
CA LEU A 146 10.28 -1.29 -21.16
C LEU A 146 10.81 -2.12 -22.34
N ASP A 147 10.44 -3.39 -22.37
CA ASP A 147 10.64 -4.25 -23.55
C ASP A 147 9.43 -4.12 -24.48
N GLU A 148 9.62 -4.25 -25.78
CA GLU A 148 8.54 -4.16 -26.77
C GLU A 148 7.66 -5.42 -26.82
N ASN A 149 8.08 -6.53 -26.23
CA ASN A 149 7.38 -7.81 -26.29
C ASN A 149 6.38 -7.97 -25.12
N PRO A 150 5.07 -7.85 -25.36
CA PRO A 150 4.04 -7.97 -24.32
C PRO A 150 3.68 -9.41 -23.96
N ALA A 151 4.24 -10.41 -24.64
CA ALA A 151 3.91 -11.81 -24.39
C ALA A 151 4.20 -12.20 -22.93
N PRO A 152 3.41 -13.10 -22.33
CA PRO A 152 3.71 -13.63 -21.00
C PRO A 152 5.12 -14.19 -20.91
N LEU A 153 5.79 -13.98 -19.78
CA LEU A 153 7.09 -14.54 -19.51
C LEU A 153 6.99 -16.07 -19.33
N THR A 154 7.98 -16.79 -19.84
CA THR A 154 8.07 -18.26 -19.72
C THR A 154 8.69 -18.72 -18.41
N GLU A 155 9.46 -17.85 -17.74
CA GLU A 155 10.09 -18.13 -16.46
C GLU A 155 9.05 -18.42 -15.38
N PRO A 156 9.35 -19.34 -14.44
CA PRO A 156 8.47 -19.63 -13.32
C PRO A 156 8.16 -18.37 -12.49
N GLN A 157 6.92 -18.25 -12.03
CA GLN A 157 6.56 -17.19 -11.10
C GLN A 157 7.22 -17.45 -9.73
N PRO A 158 7.55 -16.39 -8.96
CA PRO A 158 7.94 -16.50 -7.56
C PRO A 158 6.83 -17.11 -6.72
N GLY A 159 7.19 -17.73 -5.60
CA GLY A 159 6.23 -18.20 -4.61
C GLY A 159 5.50 -17.03 -3.93
N VAL A 160 4.27 -17.27 -3.50
CA VAL A 160 3.42 -16.24 -2.87
C VAL A 160 3.96 -15.76 -1.51
N ASP A 161 4.77 -16.57 -0.86
CA ASP A 161 5.40 -16.28 0.44
C ASP A 161 6.77 -15.60 0.32
N GLU A 162 7.27 -15.40 -0.90
CA GLU A 162 8.52 -14.70 -1.11
C GLU A 162 8.36 -13.19 -0.92
N GLY A 163 9.45 -12.54 -0.45
CA GLY A 163 9.46 -11.09 -0.26
C GLY A 163 9.20 -10.34 -1.56
N TRP A 164 8.35 -9.33 -1.49
CA TRP A 164 7.96 -8.49 -2.61
C TRP A 164 8.20 -7.00 -2.37
N LEU A 165 7.90 -6.53 -1.15
CA LEU A 165 7.96 -5.12 -0.80
C LEU A 165 8.77 -4.92 0.47
N ILE A 166 9.61 -3.90 0.50
CA ILE A 166 10.18 -3.38 1.74
C ILE A 166 9.55 -2.01 2.00
N ILE A 167 8.80 -1.93 3.10
CA ILE A 167 8.19 -0.69 3.56
C ILE A 167 9.02 -0.15 4.73
N PRO A 168 9.71 0.99 4.56
CA PRO A 168 10.43 1.62 5.66
C PRO A 168 9.45 2.07 6.76
N THR A 169 9.76 1.71 7.99
CA THR A 169 9.00 2.13 9.18
C THR A 169 9.63 3.35 9.81
N ALA A 170 8.88 4.06 10.66
CA ALA A 170 9.42 5.18 11.41
C ALA A 170 10.57 4.72 12.32
N ALA A 171 11.62 5.53 12.42
CA ALA A 171 12.74 5.28 13.30
C ALA A 171 12.35 5.51 14.76
N VAL A 172 11.99 4.45 15.48
CA VAL A 172 11.70 4.55 16.93
C VAL A 172 13.01 4.71 17.73
N ASP A 173 14.10 4.04 17.28
CA ASP A 173 15.42 4.07 17.91
C ASP A 173 16.48 4.74 17.04
N GLY A 174 16.07 5.68 16.17
CA GLY A 174 16.98 6.43 15.29
C GLY A 174 17.40 5.72 14.01
N VAL A 175 17.03 4.43 13.81
CA VAL A 175 17.32 3.67 12.59
C VAL A 175 16.01 3.19 11.97
N PRO A 176 15.67 3.60 10.72
CA PRO A 176 14.50 3.07 10.02
C PRO A 176 14.64 1.56 9.81
N LYS A 177 13.60 0.80 10.14
CA LYS A 177 13.52 -0.62 9.83
C LYS A 177 12.77 -0.79 8.51
N GLY A 178 13.15 -1.78 7.71
CA GLY A 178 12.42 -2.14 6.49
C GLY A 178 11.56 -3.37 6.71
N ALA A 179 10.25 -3.22 6.84
CA ALA A 179 9.33 -4.35 6.94
C ALA A 179 9.22 -5.05 5.58
N LEU A 180 9.63 -6.32 5.49
CA LEU A 180 9.53 -7.14 4.28
C LEU A 180 8.16 -7.79 4.20
N LEU A 181 7.40 -7.45 3.19
CA LEU A 181 6.06 -7.99 2.91
C LEU A 181 6.11 -8.96 1.74
N SER A 182 5.34 -10.04 1.84
CA SER A 182 5.11 -11.00 0.76
C SER A 182 3.85 -10.66 -0.04
N GLN A 183 3.67 -11.34 -1.18
CA GLN A 183 2.41 -11.27 -1.93
C GLN A 183 1.24 -11.82 -1.08
N ARG A 184 1.46 -12.87 -0.26
CA ARG A 184 0.44 -13.41 0.67
C ARG A 184 -0.05 -12.34 1.64
N ASN A 185 0.84 -11.56 2.22
CA ASN A 185 0.45 -10.51 3.17
C ASN A 185 -0.51 -9.50 2.52
N VAL A 186 -0.23 -9.08 1.28
CA VAL A 186 -1.08 -8.13 0.55
C VAL A 186 -2.39 -8.77 0.09
N LEU A 187 -2.39 -10.04 -0.33
CA LEU A 187 -3.61 -10.79 -0.66
C LEU A 187 -4.51 -10.96 0.57
N ALA A 188 -3.94 -11.27 1.71
CA ALA A 188 -4.64 -11.38 2.98
C ALA A 188 -5.25 -10.02 3.41
N SER A 189 -4.48 -8.93 3.31
CA SER A 189 -4.99 -7.58 3.55
C SER A 189 -6.11 -7.19 2.56
N ALA A 190 -5.98 -7.57 1.30
CA ALA A 190 -7.05 -7.35 0.31
C ALA A 190 -8.34 -8.10 0.67
N ALA A 191 -8.24 -9.32 1.21
CA ALA A 191 -9.39 -10.07 1.70
C ALA A 191 -10.09 -9.35 2.88
N VAL A 192 -9.32 -8.72 3.78
CA VAL A 192 -9.86 -7.88 4.87
C VAL A 192 -10.67 -6.71 4.29
N HIS A 193 -10.12 -5.96 3.33
CA HIS A 193 -10.83 -4.85 2.70
C HIS A 193 -12.12 -5.31 2.01
N LEU A 194 -12.04 -6.38 1.22
CA LEU A 194 -13.18 -6.94 0.50
C LEU A 194 -14.28 -7.47 1.44
N HIS A 195 -13.88 -8.04 2.58
CA HIS A 195 -14.83 -8.54 3.58
C HIS A 195 -15.55 -7.40 4.31
N HIS A 196 -14.78 -6.44 4.85
CA HIS A 196 -15.34 -5.39 5.69
C HIS A 196 -16.08 -4.31 4.90
N PHE A 197 -15.51 -3.86 3.77
CA PHE A 197 -16.11 -2.77 2.99
C PHE A 197 -17.08 -3.25 1.90
N GLY A 198 -16.98 -4.52 1.51
CA GLY A 198 -17.76 -5.10 0.41
C GLY A 198 -17.18 -4.75 -0.97
N ARG A 199 -17.25 -5.72 -1.88
CA ARG A 199 -16.72 -5.58 -3.23
C ARG A 199 -17.32 -4.39 -4.00
N ASP A 200 -18.61 -4.15 -3.85
CA ASP A 200 -19.29 -3.08 -4.58
C ASP A 200 -18.90 -1.70 -4.07
N SER A 201 -18.61 -1.58 -2.77
CA SER A 201 -18.18 -0.33 -2.15
C SER A 201 -16.73 0.05 -2.47
N ILE A 202 -15.91 -0.88 -2.96
CA ILE A 202 -14.53 -0.59 -3.36
C ILE A 202 -14.29 -0.66 -4.88
N LYS A 203 -15.36 -0.56 -5.68
CA LYS A 203 -15.27 -0.61 -7.16
C LYS A 203 -14.58 0.59 -7.78
N GLY A 204 -14.63 1.74 -7.14
CA GLY A 204 -14.01 2.98 -7.62
C GLY A 204 -13.20 3.62 -6.50
N HIS A 205 -11.90 3.49 -6.54
CA HIS A 205 -10.98 3.99 -5.52
C HIS A 205 -10.33 5.31 -5.96
N LEU A 206 -10.48 6.37 -5.17
CA LEU A 206 -9.61 7.53 -5.25
C LEU A 206 -8.31 7.22 -4.51
N LEU A 207 -7.24 6.97 -5.26
CA LEU A 207 -5.92 6.67 -4.70
C LEU A 207 -5.24 7.99 -4.28
N ALA A 208 -5.67 8.54 -3.15
CA ALA A 208 -5.16 9.77 -2.55
C ALA A 208 -4.03 9.52 -1.54
N LEU A 209 -4.07 8.38 -0.83
CA LEU A 209 -2.99 8.00 0.08
C LEU A 209 -1.78 7.49 -0.69
N PRO A 210 -0.55 7.76 -0.20
CA PRO A 210 0.67 7.34 -0.90
C PRO A 210 0.79 5.82 -1.03
N ILE A 211 1.19 5.34 -2.22
CA ILE A 211 1.47 3.92 -2.49
C ILE A 211 2.70 3.42 -1.69
N PHE A 212 3.66 4.29 -1.37
CA PHE A 212 4.81 3.92 -0.53
C PHE A 212 4.42 3.58 0.93
N HIS A 213 3.18 3.89 1.34
CA HIS A 213 2.64 3.55 2.64
C HIS A 213 1.62 2.42 2.54
N VAL A 214 1.61 1.49 3.49
CA VAL A 214 0.76 0.29 3.47
C VAL A 214 -0.73 0.58 3.26
N MET A 215 -1.25 1.68 3.80
CA MET A 215 -2.67 2.02 3.64
C MET A 215 -3.04 2.34 2.19
N GLY A 216 -2.26 3.16 1.49
CA GLY A 216 -2.46 3.46 0.08
C GLY A 216 -2.20 2.24 -0.81
N LEU A 217 -1.14 1.49 -0.51
CA LEU A 217 -0.77 0.29 -1.23
C LEU A 217 -1.86 -0.79 -1.15
N THR A 218 -2.27 -1.18 0.07
CA THR A 218 -3.20 -2.29 0.26
C THR A 218 -4.61 -1.99 -0.24
N SER A 219 -5.07 -0.73 -0.11
CA SER A 219 -6.35 -0.32 -0.68
C SER A 219 -6.35 -0.33 -2.21
N ALA A 220 -5.25 0.11 -2.85
CA ALA A 220 -5.11 0.03 -4.29
C ALA A 220 -5.14 -1.42 -4.78
N TRP A 221 -4.41 -2.32 -4.11
CA TRP A 221 -4.42 -3.74 -4.46
C TRP A 221 -5.74 -4.43 -4.14
N ALA A 222 -6.39 -4.11 -3.01
CA ALA A 222 -7.72 -4.63 -2.68
C ALA A 222 -8.75 -4.27 -3.76
N THR A 223 -8.75 -3.00 -4.18
CA THR A 223 -9.61 -2.52 -5.27
C THR A 223 -9.32 -3.28 -6.57
N PHE A 224 -8.05 -3.37 -6.98
CA PHE A 224 -7.67 -4.06 -8.21
C PHE A 224 -8.03 -5.55 -8.16
N ILE A 225 -7.69 -6.26 -7.06
CA ILE A 225 -7.97 -7.69 -6.86
C ILE A 225 -9.48 -7.94 -6.89
N GLY A 226 -10.28 -7.04 -6.30
CA GLY A 226 -11.73 -7.05 -6.32
C GLY A 226 -12.36 -6.76 -7.70
N GLY A 227 -11.55 -6.32 -8.68
CA GLY A 227 -12.02 -5.94 -10.02
C GLY A 227 -12.54 -4.51 -10.08
N GLY A 228 -12.09 -3.65 -9.17
CA GLY A 228 -12.39 -2.22 -9.15
C GLY A 228 -11.33 -1.37 -9.84
N LYS A 229 -11.70 -0.12 -10.11
CA LYS A 229 -10.88 0.89 -10.78
C LYS A 229 -10.12 1.72 -9.74
N ASN A 230 -8.80 1.89 -9.93
CA ASN A 230 -8.00 2.88 -9.21
C ASN A 230 -7.86 4.16 -10.03
N VAL A 231 -8.21 5.29 -9.45
CA VAL A 231 -8.00 6.63 -10.02
C VAL A 231 -6.95 7.34 -9.19
N VAL A 232 -5.81 7.60 -9.81
CA VAL A 232 -4.62 8.14 -9.14
C VAL A 232 -4.75 9.65 -8.96
N LEU A 233 -4.66 10.09 -7.73
CA LEU A 233 -4.45 11.49 -7.37
C LEU A 233 -2.95 11.68 -7.09
N LYS A 234 -2.21 12.29 -8.04
CA LYS A 234 -0.74 12.42 -7.97
C LYS A 234 -0.26 13.16 -6.73
N GLN A 235 -0.93 14.27 -6.42
CA GLN A 235 -0.77 15.05 -5.20
C GLN A 235 -2.14 15.41 -4.67
N PHE A 236 -2.29 15.49 -3.36
CA PHE A 236 -3.58 15.83 -2.77
C PHE A 236 -3.97 17.28 -3.10
N ASP A 237 -5.04 17.39 -3.86
CA ASP A 237 -5.79 18.63 -4.14
C ASP A 237 -7.27 18.34 -3.90
N ASP A 238 -7.90 19.08 -3.04
CA ASP A 238 -9.27 18.83 -2.59
C ASP A 238 -10.31 19.04 -3.69
N LYS A 239 -10.11 20.05 -4.56
CA LYS A 239 -11.02 20.33 -5.68
C LYS A 239 -10.92 19.24 -6.74
N GLU A 240 -9.70 18.82 -7.04
CA GLU A 240 -9.47 17.72 -7.96
C GLU A 240 -9.99 16.38 -7.37
N ALA A 241 -9.85 16.14 -6.08
CA ALA A 241 -10.42 14.98 -5.41
C ALA A 241 -11.94 14.91 -5.57
N VAL A 242 -12.65 16.01 -5.29
CA VAL A 242 -14.11 16.11 -5.47
C VAL A 242 -14.50 15.91 -6.94
N ARG A 243 -13.79 16.60 -7.87
CA ARG A 243 -14.03 16.45 -9.31
C ARG A 243 -13.88 14.99 -9.78
N LEU A 244 -12.84 14.29 -9.32
CA LEU A 244 -12.59 12.89 -9.69
C LEU A 244 -13.63 11.95 -9.06
N ILE A 245 -14.04 12.17 -7.80
CA ILE A 245 -15.10 11.37 -7.16
C ILE A 245 -16.38 11.45 -8.00
N ASP A 246 -16.79 12.64 -8.38
CA ASP A 246 -18.02 12.83 -9.16
C ASP A 246 -17.89 12.34 -10.60
N ALA A 247 -16.80 12.72 -11.31
CA ALA A 247 -16.62 12.37 -12.71
C ALA A 247 -16.44 10.88 -12.95
N GLU A 248 -15.67 10.21 -12.08
CA GLU A 248 -15.35 8.79 -12.17
C GLU A 248 -16.29 7.91 -11.34
N GLN A 249 -17.27 8.51 -10.64
CA GLN A 249 -18.22 7.81 -9.75
C GLN A 249 -17.50 6.93 -8.73
N LEU A 250 -16.51 7.52 -8.01
CA LEU A 250 -15.69 6.80 -7.06
C LEU A 250 -16.46 6.55 -5.76
N THR A 251 -16.25 5.37 -5.20
CA THR A 251 -17.03 4.87 -4.06
C THR A 251 -16.23 4.81 -2.76
N TYR A 252 -14.90 4.96 -2.87
CA TYR A 252 -13.98 4.57 -1.80
C TYR A 252 -12.71 5.43 -1.81
N PHE A 253 -12.26 5.92 -0.65
CA PHE A 253 -10.93 6.50 -0.48
C PHE A 253 -10.44 6.44 0.97
N GLY A 254 -9.11 6.51 1.13
CA GLY A 254 -8.46 6.60 2.42
C GLY A 254 -8.22 8.03 2.86
N SER A 255 -8.39 8.31 4.16
CA SER A 255 -8.22 9.63 4.76
C SER A 255 -7.38 9.59 6.03
N PHE A 256 -6.52 10.58 6.16
CA PHE A 256 -5.91 11.04 7.41
C PHE A 256 -6.09 12.55 7.51
N PRO A 257 -6.19 13.12 8.72
CA PRO A 257 -6.33 14.57 8.85
C PRO A 257 -5.21 15.33 8.10
N PRO A 258 -5.54 16.37 7.32
CA PRO A 258 -6.85 17.04 7.14
C PRO A 258 -7.60 16.65 5.86
N ILE A 259 -7.36 15.48 5.26
CA ILE A 259 -7.87 15.12 3.91
C ILE A 259 -9.41 15.18 3.86
N LEU A 260 -10.10 14.48 4.76
CA LEU A 260 -11.57 14.42 4.76
C LEU A 260 -12.21 15.80 4.94
N GLU A 261 -11.71 16.58 5.90
CA GLU A 261 -12.20 17.94 6.15
C GLU A 261 -12.14 18.78 4.86
N ARG A 262 -10.98 18.78 4.20
CA ARG A 262 -10.78 19.54 2.95
C ARG A 262 -11.67 19.06 1.81
N VAL A 263 -11.88 17.74 1.68
CA VAL A 263 -12.79 17.17 0.67
C VAL A 263 -14.23 17.60 0.92
N LEU A 264 -14.70 17.56 2.18
CA LEU A 264 -16.06 17.99 2.54
C LEU A 264 -16.26 19.51 2.32
N ASP A 265 -15.27 20.32 2.69
CA ASP A 265 -15.31 21.75 2.44
C ASP A 265 -15.35 22.09 0.95
N SER A 266 -14.50 21.46 0.16
CA SER A 266 -14.47 21.62 -1.30
C SER A 266 -15.76 21.12 -1.96
N ALA A 267 -16.32 20.00 -1.51
CA ALA A 267 -17.62 19.51 -1.99
C ALA A 267 -18.73 20.53 -1.75
N LYS A 268 -18.77 21.14 -0.55
CA LYS A 268 -19.72 22.20 -0.23
C LYS A 268 -19.54 23.44 -1.10
N GLU A 269 -18.30 23.88 -1.33
CA GLU A 269 -17.98 25.02 -2.20
C GLU A 269 -18.42 24.80 -3.66
N THR A 270 -18.23 23.58 -4.17
CA THR A 270 -18.57 23.21 -5.56
C THR A 270 -20.03 22.78 -5.74
N GLY A 271 -20.78 22.60 -4.65
CA GLY A 271 -22.15 22.08 -4.68
C GLY A 271 -22.23 20.57 -4.94
N SER A 272 -21.13 19.84 -4.84
CA SER A 272 -21.13 18.37 -4.91
C SER A 272 -21.69 17.79 -3.61
N VAL A 273 -22.43 16.69 -3.75
CA VAL A 273 -22.95 15.89 -2.63
C VAL A 273 -22.22 14.54 -2.52
N LEU A 274 -21.17 14.34 -3.28
CA LEU A 274 -20.34 13.12 -3.31
C LEU A 274 -21.20 11.83 -3.38
N LYS A 275 -22.22 11.85 -4.24
CA LYS A 275 -23.30 10.86 -4.28
C LYS A 275 -22.83 9.41 -4.40
N SER A 276 -21.75 9.17 -5.12
CA SER A 276 -21.19 7.83 -5.35
C SER A 276 -20.40 7.28 -4.16
N LEU A 277 -19.94 8.18 -3.26
CA LEU A 277 -19.07 7.80 -2.15
C LEU A 277 -19.83 6.92 -1.15
N GLN A 278 -19.24 5.78 -0.78
CA GLN A 278 -19.81 4.80 0.15
C GLN A 278 -18.92 4.55 1.35
N VAL A 279 -17.61 4.56 1.18
CA VAL A 279 -16.65 4.26 2.23
C VAL A 279 -15.52 5.28 2.25
N VAL A 280 -15.26 5.83 3.43
CA VAL A 280 -14.01 6.51 3.76
C VAL A 280 -13.36 5.74 4.90
N TYR A 281 -12.06 5.48 4.82
CA TYR A 281 -11.37 4.68 5.83
C TYR A 281 -10.07 5.37 6.28
N GLY A 282 -9.64 5.08 7.49
CA GLY A 282 -8.39 5.58 8.04
C GLY A 282 -8.51 6.12 9.46
N LEU A 283 -7.93 7.29 9.70
CA LEU A 283 -7.99 7.97 10.99
C LEU A 283 -8.62 9.36 10.80
N GLU A 284 -9.57 9.69 11.68
CA GLU A 284 -10.25 11.00 11.60
C GLU A 284 -10.86 11.40 12.95
N GLY A 285 -11.02 12.70 13.16
CA GLY A 285 -11.67 13.25 14.33
C GLY A 285 -13.19 13.04 14.34
N PRO A 286 -13.83 12.88 15.51
CA PRO A 286 -15.27 12.63 15.62
C PRO A 286 -16.15 13.65 14.91
N GLN A 287 -15.71 14.90 14.85
CA GLN A 287 -16.45 15.98 14.19
C GLN A 287 -16.55 15.77 12.67
N ASN A 288 -15.44 15.39 12.03
CA ASN A 288 -15.42 15.16 10.59
C ASN A 288 -16.11 13.83 10.22
N ILE A 289 -16.05 12.82 11.09
CA ILE A 289 -16.82 11.58 10.92
C ILE A 289 -18.32 11.88 10.93
N LYS A 290 -18.77 12.71 11.86
CA LYS A 290 -20.18 13.14 11.94
C LYS A 290 -20.58 13.94 10.68
N ARG A 291 -19.75 14.89 10.25
CA ARG A 291 -19.98 15.66 9.01
C ARG A 291 -20.13 14.74 7.80
N LEU A 292 -19.23 13.75 7.63
CA LEU A 292 -19.31 12.80 6.53
C LEU A 292 -20.67 12.11 6.48
N GLN A 293 -21.18 11.65 7.62
CA GLN A 293 -22.48 10.96 7.74
C GLN A 293 -23.68 11.88 7.48
N GLU A 294 -23.58 13.16 7.85
CA GLU A 294 -24.64 14.15 7.65
C GLU A 294 -24.67 14.73 6.22
N GLU A 295 -23.50 14.88 5.60
CA GLU A 295 -23.33 15.54 4.30
C GLU A 295 -23.30 14.53 3.13
N THR A 296 -23.10 13.22 3.41
CA THR A 296 -23.00 12.16 2.39
C THR A 296 -23.71 10.87 2.82
N ASN A 297 -23.71 9.86 1.92
CA ASN A 297 -24.15 8.50 2.27
C ASN A 297 -23.02 7.58 2.70
N ALA A 298 -21.80 8.10 2.83
CA ALA A 298 -20.62 7.30 3.11
C ALA A 298 -20.50 6.93 4.60
N VAL A 299 -19.93 5.76 4.86
CA VAL A 299 -19.57 5.30 6.20
C VAL A 299 -18.07 5.50 6.41
N PHE A 300 -17.70 6.09 7.56
CA PHE A 300 -16.29 6.14 7.96
C PHE A 300 -15.90 4.87 8.70
N TRP A 301 -14.82 4.23 8.23
CA TRP A 301 -14.24 3.05 8.85
C TRP A 301 -12.92 3.42 9.53
N THR A 302 -12.81 3.05 10.79
CA THR A 302 -11.57 3.17 11.57
C THR A 302 -10.96 1.81 11.81
N GLY A 303 -9.68 1.77 12.16
CA GLY A 303 -8.98 0.55 12.48
C GLY A 303 -7.57 0.82 12.99
N PHE A 304 -6.92 -0.24 13.44
CA PHE A 304 -5.53 -0.26 13.87
C PHE A 304 -4.70 -1.13 12.94
N GLY A 305 -3.47 -0.74 12.71
CA GLY A 305 -2.48 -1.48 11.95
C GLY A 305 -1.21 -0.69 11.68
N GLN A 306 -0.20 -1.40 11.23
CA GLN A 306 1.16 -0.90 11.00
C GLN A 306 1.67 -1.38 9.64
N ALA A 307 2.90 -1.00 9.26
CA ALA A 307 3.57 -1.57 8.10
C ALA A 307 3.76 -3.09 8.26
N GLU A 308 4.13 -3.50 9.47
CA GLU A 308 4.37 -4.90 9.88
C GLU A 308 3.11 -5.78 9.84
N THR A 309 1.93 -5.16 9.91
CA THR A 309 0.65 -5.85 9.83
C THR A 309 -0.02 -5.72 8.47
N THR A 310 0.68 -5.17 7.48
CA THR A 310 0.18 -4.93 6.12
C THR A 310 -1.19 -4.23 6.15
N ALA A 311 -1.28 -3.11 6.85
CA ALA A 311 -2.46 -2.32 7.19
C ALA A 311 -3.34 -2.93 8.31
N PHE A 312 -4.65 -3.03 8.12
CA PHE A 312 -5.61 -3.29 9.18
C PHE A 312 -5.53 -4.68 9.83
N VAL A 313 -5.45 -4.72 11.16
CA VAL A 313 -5.71 -5.90 12.00
C VAL A 313 -6.99 -5.77 12.81
N THR A 314 -7.48 -4.54 13.01
CA THR A 314 -8.84 -4.26 13.47
C THR A 314 -9.52 -3.31 12.50
N ALA A 315 -10.83 -3.41 12.37
CA ALA A 315 -11.64 -2.49 11.58
C ALA A 315 -13.11 -2.54 12.03
N SER A 316 -13.77 -1.39 12.07
CA SER A 316 -15.23 -1.28 12.17
C SER A 316 -15.72 0.10 11.69
N PRO A 317 -17.02 0.24 11.38
CA PRO A 317 -17.63 1.56 11.25
C PRO A 317 -17.39 2.38 12.51
N ALA A 318 -16.84 3.58 12.37
CA ALA A 318 -16.52 4.44 13.51
C ALA A 318 -17.77 4.82 14.35
N SER A 319 -18.94 4.75 13.74
CA SER A 319 -20.24 4.99 14.42
C SER A 319 -20.64 3.90 15.41
N GLU A 320 -20.11 2.68 15.30
CA GLU A 320 -20.41 1.59 16.22
C GLU A 320 -19.81 1.85 17.62
N ARG A 321 -18.57 2.38 17.65
CA ARG A 321 -17.87 2.71 18.89
C ARG A 321 -16.92 3.89 18.65
N LEU A 322 -17.45 5.11 18.86
CA LEU A 322 -16.69 6.33 18.61
C LEU A 322 -15.45 6.42 19.52
N GLY A 323 -14.29 6.60 18.90
CA GLY A 323 -12.99 6.66 19.59
C GLY A 323 -12.26 5.33 19.73
N ALA A 324 -12.92 4.20 19.48
CA ALA A 324 -12.25 2.90 19.39
C ALA A 324 -11.64 2.70 17.98
N SER A 325 -10.67 1.80 17.89
CA SER A 325 -9.95 1.44 16.66
C SER A 325 -10.47 0.13 16.04
N GLY A 326 -11.75 -0.17 16.23
CA GLY A 326 -12.42 -1.32 15.64
C GLY A 326 -12.19 -2.64 16.36
N GLN A 327 -12.77 -3.70 15.81
CA GLN A 327 -12.66 -5.08 16.29
C GLN A 327 -11.72 -5.88 15.38
N SER A 328 -11.20 -7.01 15.87
CA SER A 328 -10.33 -7.92 15.10
C SER A 328 -10.93 -8.26 13.74
N THR A 329 -10.12 -8.18 12.69
CA THR A 329 -10.55 -8.50 11.34
C THR A 329 -10.70 -10.02 11.12
N LEU A 330 -11.27 -10.40 9.98
CA LEU A 330 -11.55 -11.80 9.60
C LEU A 330 -10.37 -12.77 9.79
N ILE A 331 -9.15 -12.30 9.55
CA ILE A 331 -7.95 -13.15 9.49
C ILE A 331 -6.99 -12.89 10.66
N ASN A 332 -7.33 -11.99 11.56
CA ASN A 332 -6.44 -11.58 12.65
C ASN A 332 -6.95 -12.00 14.02
N SER A 333 -6.01 -12.30 14.90
CA SER A 333 -6.23 -12.32 16.33
C SER A 333 -5.49 -11.16 16.95
N VAL A 334 -6.14 -10.44 17.86
CA VAL A 334 -5.57 -9.35 18.64
C VAL A 334 -5.68 -9.71 20.12
N ALA A 335 -4.62 -9.52 20.88
CA ALA A 335 -4.60 -9.69 22.32
C ALA A 335 -3.82 -8.55 22.98
N ILE A 336 -4.02 -8.37 24.26
CA ILE A 336 -3.28 -7.40 25.08
C ILE A 336 -2.45 -8.20 26.09
N VAL A 337 -1.15 -7.90 26.18
CA VAL A 337 -0.23 -8.62 27.05
C VAL A 337 0.54 -7.68 27.99
N ASN A 338 0.93 -8.20 29.16
CA ASN A 338 1.80 -7.51 30.10
C ASN A 338 3.29 -7.68 29.72
N GLU A 339 4.19 -7.14 30.54
CA GLU A 339 5.64 -7.24 30.37
C GLU A 339 6.21 -8.69 30.41
N LEU A 340 5.42 -9.64 30.89
CA LEU A 340 5.77 -11.07 30.92
C LEU A 340 5.20 -11.84 29.72
N ASP A 341 4.65 -11.14 28.72
CA ASP A 341 3.92 -11.69 27.57
C ASP A 341 2.68 -12.55 27.98
N GLU A 342 2.11 -12.29 29.14
CA GLU A 342 0.87 -12.92 29.60
C GLU A 342 -0.32 -12.06 29.22
N GLN A 343 -1.39 -12.68 28.71
CA GLN A 343 -2.62 -11.94 28.35
C GLN A 343 -3.26 -11.35 29.60
N VAL A 344 -3.59 -10.04 29.52
CA VAL A 344 -4.27 -9.33 30.62
C VAL A 344 -5.79 -9.49 30.53
N PRO A 345 -6.51 -9.31 31.65
CA PRO A 345 -7.97 -9.24 31.64
C PRO A 345 -8.53 -8.13 30.74
N THR A 346 -9.75 -8.33 30.22
CA THR A 346 -10.46 -7.33 29.43
C THR A 346 -10.56 -6.00 30.20
N GLY A 347 -10.30 -4.90 29.53
CA GLY A 347 -10.31 -3.53 30.06
C GLY A 347 -8.96 -3.08 30.64
N GLU A 348 -8.02 -3.97 30.88
CA GLU A 348 -6.67 -3.62 31.33
C GLU A 348 -5.78 -3.23 30.14
N GLU A 349 -4.85 -2.30 30.39
CA GLU A 349 -3.87 -1.82 29.41
C GLU A 349 -2.65 -2.73 29.37
N GLY A 350 -2.09 -2.87 28.16
CA GLY A 350 -0.85 -3.62 27.92
C GLY A 350 -0.40 -3.47 26.48
N GLU A 351 0.63 -4.19 26.07
CA GLU A 351 1.10 -4.19 24.69
C GLU A 351 0.08 -4.88 23.77
N ILE A 352 -0.25 -4.24 22.65
CA ILE A 352 -1.07 -4.85 21.60
C ILE A 352 -0.22 -5.87 20.86
N VAL A 353 -0.67 -7.14 20.87
CA VAL A 353 -0.03 -8.20 20.08
C VAL A 353 -1.00 -8.79 19.07
N VAL A 354 -0.49 -9.11 17.89
CA VAL A 354 -1.32 -9.53 16.76
C VAL A 354 -0.73 -10.76 16.07
N ARG A 355 -1.59 -11.54 15.43
CA ARG A 355 -1.19 -12.63 14.52
C ARG A 355 -2.21 -12.75 13.39
N GLY A 356 -1.74 -13.19 12.22
CA GLY A 356 -2.55 -13.35 11.02
C GLY A 356 -1.68 -13.51 9.78
N GLU A 357 -2.29 -13.83 8.66
CA GLU A 357 -1.57 -14.03 7.39
C GLU A 357 -1.04 -12.72 6.77
N ASN A 358 -1.49 -11.57 7.24
CA ASN A 358 -1.02 -10.25 6.84
C ASN A 358 0.16 -9.72 7.66
N ILE A 359 0.70 -10.52 8.61
CA ILE A 359 1.91 -10.14 9.35
C ILE A 359 3.13 -10.28 8.45
N PHE A 360 4.02 -9.29 8.48
CA PHE A 360 5.24 -9.21 7.69
C PHE A 360 6.16 -10.42 7.88
N LEU A 361 7.06 -10.64 6.91
CA LEU A 361 8.02 -11.75 6.99
C LEU A 361 9.10 -11.47 8.03
N GLU A 362 9.77 -10.33 7.90
CA GLU A 362 10.90 -9.93 8.74
C GLU A 362 11.21 -8.44 8.60
N TYR A 363 12.00 -7.89 9.49
CA TYR A 363 12.74 -6.67 9.24
C TYR A 363 13.99 -7.01 8.41
N TRP A 364 14.13 -6.37 7.25
CA TRP A 364 15.19 -6.64 6.29
C TRP A 364 16.58 -6.54 6.91
N ASN A 365 17.36 -7.63 6.83
CA ASN A 365 18.69 -7.77 7.42
C ASN A 365 18.78 -7.48 8.94
N MET A 366 17.68 -7.62 9.68
CA MET A 366 17.63 -7.37 11.14
C MET A 366 17.02 -8.58 11.88
N PRO A 367 17.71 -9.73 11.91
CA PRO A 367 17.14 -10.97 12.48
C PRO A 367 16.84 -10.86 13.98
N GLU A 368 17.65 -10.12 14.75
CA GLU A 368 17.41 -9.92 16.17
C GLU A 368 16.16 -9.06 16.42
N ALA A 369 15.99 -7.98 15.67
CA ALA A 369 14.79 -7.15 15.74
C ALA A 369 13.54 -7.93 15.31
N THR A 370 13.66 -8.77 14.28
CA THR A 370 12.58 -9.66 13.83
C THR A 370 12.20 -10.65 14.91
N ALA A 371 13.18 -11.36 15.50
CA ALA A 371 12.94 -12.32 16.57
C ALA A 371 12.30 -11.67 17.81
N TYR A 372 12.71 -10.45 18.14
CA TYR A 372 12.11 -9.68 19.23
C TYR A 372 10.65 -9.30 18.94
N ALA A 373 10.38 -8.81 17.72
CA ALA A 373 9.03 -8.42 17.31
C ALA A 373 8.08 -9.60 17.08
N GLN A 374 8.61 -10.80 16.76
CA GLN A 374 7.81 -12.00 16.47
C GLN A 374 8.02 -13.11 17.51
N ARG A 375 8.06 -12.74 18.80
CA ARG A 375 8.25 -13.68 19.89
C ARG A 375 6.93 -14.31 20.35
N ASN A 376 7.00 -15.46 20.98
CA ASN A 376 5.87 -16.17 21.60
C ASN A 376 4.66 -16.40 20.67
N SER A 377 4.93 -16.56 19.35
CA SER A 377 3.91 -16.74 18.29
C SER A 377 2.98 -15.53 18.09
N TRP A 378 3.41 -14.35 18.48
CA TRP A 378 2.75 -13.08 18.26
C TRP A 378 3.70 -12.06 17.65
N HIS A 379 3.15 -11.18 16.82
CA HIS A 379 3.82 -9.92 16.49
C HIS A 379 3.52 -8.90 17.58
N HIS A 380 4.56 -8.40 18.20
CA HIS A 380 4.56 -7.35 19.21
C HIS A 380 4.63 -6.00 18.52
N THR A 381 3.55 -5.21 18.65
CA THR A 381 3.41 -3.95 17.89
C THR A 381 4.22 -2.80 18.48
N GLY A 382 4.56 -2.89 19.77
CA GLY A 382 5.14 -1.80 20.53
C GLY A 382 4.13 -0.72 20.95
N ASP A 383 2.88 -0.84 20.50
CA ASP A 383 1.79 0.07 20.87
C ASP A 383 1.05 -0.45 22.10
N ILE A 384 0.61 0.48 22.95
CA ILE A 384 -0.16 0.18 24.17
C ILE A 384 -1.64 0.39 23.90
N GLY A 385 -2.46 -0.54 24.36
CA GLY A 385 -3.91 -0.45 24.23
C GLY A 385 -4.66 -1.37 25.18
N ARG A 386 -5.97 -1.43 25.02
CA ARG A 386 -6.86 -2.33 25.76
C ARG A 386 -8.02 -2.79 24.88
N LEU A 387 -8.55 -3.96 25.17
CA LEU A 387 -9.81 -4.44 24.60
C LEU A 387 -10.96 -4.20 25.59
N ASP A 388 -12.09 -3.71 25.11
CA ASP A 388 -13.29 -3.62 25.92
C ASP A 388 -14.10 -4.93 25.89
N ASP A 389 -15.22 -4.99 26.67
CA ASP A 389 -16.06 -6.20 26.82
C ASP A 389 -16.69 -6.67 25.51
N ASP A 390 -16.83 -5.78 24.53
CA ASP A 390 -17.35 -6.08 23.20
C ASP A 390 -16.22 -6.38 22.18
N GLY A 391 -14.95 -6.39 22.62
CA GLY A 391 -13.77 -6.70 21.80
C GLY A 391 -13.29 -5.54 20.92
N PHE A 392 -13.70 -4.30 21.17
CA PHE A 392 -13.15 -3.13 20.49
C PHE A 392 -11.79 -2.76 21.08
N LEU A 393 -10.86 -2.46 20.19
CA LEU A 393 -9.52 -1.99 20.55
C LEU A 393 -9.53 -0.47 20.81
N TRP A 394 -8.90 -0.08 21.91
CA TRP A 394 -8.63 1.31 22.30
C TRP A 394 -7.11 1.48 22.46
N TYR A 395 -6.52 2.49 21.77
CA TYR A 395 -5.09 2.78 21.86
C TYR A 395 -4.81 4.27 21.72
#